data_c20eed58f3434598192ff7855d220f1b
#
_entry.id   c20eed58f3434598192ff7855d220f1b
#
_cell.length_a   1.000
_cell.length_b   1.000
_cell.length_c   1.000
_cell.angle_alpha   90.00
_cell.angle_beta   90.00
_cell.angle_gamma   90.00
#
_symmetry.space_group_name_H-M   'P 1'
#
loop_
_entity.id
_entity.type
_entity.pdbx_description
1 polymer ?
#
loop_
_entity_poly.entity_id
_entity_poly.type
_entity_poly.pdbx_seq_one_letter_code
_entity_poly.pdbx_strand_id
1 'polypeptide(L)'
;MMAHCTPGVPLTRATRSATLTTTFLIIPGLREHVSNHWQTLLAAKLPQVQIVPPLEADKLSCAARVEAIQHALEAIDGPVILVAHSAGVMMVAHWAQQHSRVIKGALLATPADVESAFPAGYPGTEVLEANGWLPIPRQPLPFPSILAASRNDPLARFERLEQLASDWHSELLDLGEVGHLNPASGFGEWPLAKVLLRQLDS
;
A
#
# COMPACT_ATOMS: atom_id res chain seq x y z
N MET A 1 -70.67 16.46 -23.17
CA MET A 1 -69.52 15.51 -23.30
C MET A 1 -68.33 16.19 -22.62
N MET A 2 -67.98 15.73 -21.39
CA MET A 2 -66.79 16.26 -20.67
C MET A 2 -65.66 15.21 -20.81
N ALA A 3 -64.53 15.65 -21.38
CA ALA A 3 -63.35 14.80 -21.54
C ALA A 3 -62.56 14.81 -20.24
N HIS A 4 -62.37 13.63 -19.67
CA HIS A 4 -61.48 13.43 -18.50
C HIS A 4 -60.04 13.35 -18.97
N CYS A 5 -59.24 14.30 -18.49
CA CYS A 5 -57.79 14.32 -18.64
C CYS A 5 -57.15 13.51 -17.50
N THR A 6 -56.53 12.38 -17.80
CA THR A 6 -55.73 11.58 -16.85
C THR A 6 -54.35 12.19 -16.66
N PRO A 7 -53.89 12.42 -15.41
CA PRO A 7 -52.52 12.93 -15.19
C PRO A 7 -51.50 11.82 -15.44
N GLY A 8 -50.50 12.14 -16.28
CA GLY A 8 -49.36 11.26 -16.55
C GLY A 8 -48.49 11.04 -15.34
N VAL A 9 -48.12 9.78 -15.09
CA VAL A 9 -47.18 9.35 -14.05
C VAL A 9 -45.77 9.87 -14.42
N PRO A 10 -45.04 10.57 -13.52
CA PRO A 10 -43.67 10.98 -13.80
C PRO A 10 -42.74 9.77 -13.83
N LEU A 11 -42.05 9.57 -14.95
CA LEU A 11 -40.95 8.63 -15.10
C LEU A 11 -39.81 9.02 -14.16
N THR A 12 -39.63 8.27 -13.05
CA THR A 12 -38.46 8.36 -12.21
C THR A 12 -37.24 7.88 -12.99
N ARG A 13 -36.36 8.83 -13.31
CA ARG A 13 -35.07 8.57 -13.94
C ARG A 13 -34.23 7.79 -12.96
N ALA A 14 -34.04 6.50 -13.18
CA ALA A 14 -33.11 5.66 -12.44
C ALA A 14 -31.70 6.24 -12.61
N THR A 15 -31.17 6.85 -11.57
CA THR A 15 -29.76 7.25 -11.49
C THR A 15 -28.94 5.95 -11.49
N ARG A 16 -28.29 5.66 -12.61
CA ARG A 16 -27.23 4.64 -12.65
C ARG A 16 -26.17 5.09 -11.63
N SER A 17 -26.07 4.36 -10.53
CA SER A 17 -24.90 4.45 -9.64
C SER A 17 -23.69 4.09 -10.47
N ALA A 18 -22.86 5.08 -10.80
CA ALA A 18 -21.57 4.81 -11.42
C ALA A 18 -20.74 4.07 -10.36
N THR A 19 -20.43 2.81 -10.61
CA THR A 19 -19.44 2.07 -9.81
C THR A 19 -18.12 2.82 -9.93
N LEU A 20 -17.66 3.40 -8.81
CA LEU A 20 -16.39 4.10 -8.76
C LEU A 20 -15.27 3.06 -9.00
N THR A 21 -14.38 3.39 -9.93
CA THR A 21 -13.21 2.55 -10.25
C THR A 21 -12.23 2.54 -9.08
N THR A 22 -11.66 1.37 -8.76
CA THR A 22 -10.65 1.24 -7.71
C THR A 22 -9.39 2.04 -8.07
N THR A 23 -8.92 2.86 -7.13
CA THR A 23 -7.64 3.57 -7.23
C THR A 23 -6.55 2.79 -6.52
N PHE A 24 -5.41 2.60 -7.20
CA PHE A 24 -4.23 1.99 -6.61
C PHE A 24 -3.33 3.09 -6.05
N LEU A 25 -3.14 3.12 -4.72
CA LEU A 25 -2.24 4.07 -4.08
C LEU A 25 -0.87 3.43 -3.87
N ILE A 26 0.12 3.91 -4.61
CA ILE A 26 1.51 3.46 -4.50
C ILE A 26 2.18 4.15 -3.30
N ILE A 27 2.76 3.35 -2.42
CA ILE A 27 3.47 3.81 -1.22
C ILE A 27 4.92 3.32 -1.30
N PRO A 28 5.86 4.17 -1.75
CA PRO A 28 7.27 3.81 -1.90
C PRO A 28 7.97 3.63 -0.54
N GLY A 29 9.15 2.99 -0.57
CA GLY A 29 10.06 2.95 0.57
C GLY A 29 10.78 4.29 0.80
N LEU A 30 11.81 4.28 1.66
CA LEU A 30 12.57 5.50 2.04
C LEU A 30 13.30 6.19 0.87
N ARG A 31 13.62 5.46 -0.19
CA ARG A 31 14.24 6.03 -1.41
C ARG A 31 13.26 6.72 -2.33
N GLU A 32 11.96 6.74 -1.97
CA GLU A 32 10.89 7.38 -2.71
C GLU A 32 10.79 6.88 -4.16
N HIS A 33 10.67 7.78 -5.13
CA HIS A 33 10.52 7.40 -6.53
C HIS A 33 11.85 6.94 -7.17
N VAL A 34 11.84 5.74 -7.75
CA VAL A 34 12.95 5.19 -8.54
C VAL A 34 12.40 4.75 -9.90
N SER A 35 12.91 5.31 -11.00
CA SER A 35 12.31 5.18 -12.35
C SER A 35 12.19 3.75 -12.87
N ASN A 36 13.15 2.89 -12.56
CA ASN A 36 13.16 1.48 -12.96
C ASN A 36 12.68 0.52 -11.87
N HIS A 37 12.09 1.03 -10.79
CA HIS A 37 11.49 0.21 -9.73
C HIS A 37 10.15 -0.38 -10.18
N TRP A 38 9.83 -1.59 -9.74
CA TRP A 38 8.60 -2.29 -10.13
C TRP A 38 7.32 -1.48 -9.83
N GLN A 39 7.28 -0.73 -8.74
CA GLN A 39 6.12 0.13 -8.42
C GLN A 39 5.92 1.22 -9.47
N THR A 40 6.99 1.86 -9.93
CA THR A 40 6.93 2.89 -10.99
C THR A 40 6.48 2.28 -12.31
N LEU A 41 7.05 1.13 -12.68
CA LEU A 41 6.68 0.41 -13.90
C LEU A 41 5.25 -0.14 -13.85
N LEU A 42 4.80 -0.57 -12.67
CA LEU A 42 3.42 -1.01 -12.43
C LEU A 42 2.45 0.17 -12.54
N ALA A 43 2.76 1.31 -11.91
CA ALA A 43 1.93 2.51 -11.96
C ALA A 43 1.63 2.96 -13.39
N ALA A 44 2.63 2.91 -14.27
CA ALA A 44 2.46 3.23 -15.70
C ALA A 44 1.49 2.30 -16.46
N LYS A 45 1.12 1.16 -15.87
CA LYS A 45 0.29 0.11 -16.50
C LYS A 45 -1.07 -0.08 -15.80
N LEU A 46 -1.35 0.66 -14.73
CA LEU A 46 -2.62 0.62 -14.01
C LEU A 46 -3.59 1.69 -14.54
N PRO A 47 -4.90 1.41 -14.57
CA PRO A 47 -5.89 2.33 -15.14
C PRO A 47 -6.12 3.58 -14.28
N GLN A 48 -6.05 3.43 -12.95
CA GLN A 48 -6.25 4.53 -12.00
C GLN A 48 -5.27 4.39 -10.85
N VAL A 49 -4.30 5.28 -10.79
CA VAL A 49 -3.19 5.21 -9.83
C VAL A 49 -2.88 6.58 -9.27
N GLN A 50 -2.57 6.59 -7.98
CA GLN A 50 -1.91 7.73 -7.32
C GLN A 50 -0.64 7.24 -6.64
N ILE A 51 0.32 8.13 -6.45
CA ILE A 51 1.58 7.84 -5.76
C ILE A 51 1.67 8.82 -4.60
N VAL A 52 1.96 8.31 -3.40
CA VAL A 52 2.24 9.17 -2.25
C VAL A 52 3.43 10.07 -2.60
N PRO A 53 3.27 11.40 -2.55
CA PRO A 53 4.33 12.31 -2.96
C PRO A 53 5.55 12.21 -2.02
N PRO A 54 6.75 12.48 -2.52
CA PRO A 54 7.94 12.56 -1.69
C PRO A 54 7.82 13.70 -0.68
N LEU A 55 8.46 13.52 0.49
CA LEU A 55 8.53 14.59 1.48
C LEU A 55 9.62 15.61 1.11
N GLU A 56 9.29 16.89 1.20
CA GLU A 56 10.25 17.99 1.00
C GLU A 56 11.20 18.15 2.22
N ALA A 57 10.65 17.98 3.44
CA ALA A 57 11.38 18.07 4.70
C ALA A 57 11.10 16.83 5.55
N ASP A 58 11.86 16.65 6.63
CA ASP A 58 11.69 15.59 7.64
C ASP A 58 11.54 14.17 7.02
N LYS A 59 12.32 13.93 5.97
CA LYS A 59 12.21 12.75 5.10
C LYS A 59 12.29 11.42 5.84
N LEU A 60 12.82 11.40 7.06
CA LEU A 60 12.90 10.21 7.89
C LEU A 60 11.80 10.12 8.95
N SER A 61 11.02 11.15 9.18
CA SER A 61 9.91 11.14 10.14
C SER A 61 8.82 10.15 9.73
N CYS A 62 8.57 9.14 10.57
CA CYS A 62 7.48 8.18 10.36
C CYS A 62 6.12 8.91 10.37
N ALA A 63 5.90 9.82 11.32
CA ALA A 63 4.67 10.58 11.41
C ALA A 63 4.39 11.40 10.15
N ALA A 64 5.40 12.13 9.61
CA ALA A 64 5.22 12.91 8.39
C ALA A 64 4.89 12.02 7.18
N ARG A 65 5.43 10.80 7.10
CA ARG A 65 5.12 9.84 6.04
C ARG A 65 3.73 9.23 6.19
N VAL A 66 3.28 8.98 7.41
CA VAL A 66 1.91 8.54 7.71
C VAL A 66 0.90 9.60 7.28
N GLU A 67 1.16 10.87 7.61
CA GLU A 67 0.31 11.99 7.20
C GLU A 67 0.30 12.18 5.67
N ALA A 68 1.41 11.94 4.98
CA ALA A 68 1.43 11.98 3.52
C ALA A 68 0.53 10.90 2.89
N ILE A 69 0.44 9.70 3.50
CA ILE A 69 -0.52 8.66 3.10
C ILE A 69 -1.95 9.15 3.34
N GLN A 70 -2.23 9.71 4.52
CA GLN A 70 -3.55 10.21 4.88
C GLN A 70 -4.03 11.28 3.90
N HIS A 71 -3.21 12.29 3.61
CA HIS A 71 -3.53 13.34 2.64
C HIS A 71 -3.76 12.80 1.23
N ALA A 72 -2.95 11.81 0.79
CA ALA A 72 -3.15 11.18 -0.51
C ALA A 72 -4.49 10.42 -0.55
N LEU A 73 -4.86 9.74 0.54
CA LEU A 73 -6.12 9.04 0.66
C LEU A 73 -7.32 9.99 0.66
N GLU A 74 -7.25 11.13 1.33
CA GLU A 74 -8.32 12.15 1.36
C GLU A 74 -8.64 12.71 -0.02
N ALA A 75 -7.67 12.73 -0.91
CA ALA A 75 -7.84 13.19 -2.30
C ALA A 75 -8.44 12.14 -3.24
N ILE A 76 -8.73 10.91 -2.75
CA ILE A 76 -9.27 9.81 -3.57
C ILE A 76 -10.73 9.58 -3.22
N ASP A 77 -11.61 9.69 -4.21
CA ASP A 77 -12.98 9.22 -4.09
C ASP A 77 -13.09 7.75 -4.46
N GLY A 78 -13.86 6.98 -3.66
CA GLY A 78 -14.14 5.57 -3.97
C GLY A 78 -13.17 4.56 -3.34
N PRO A 79 -13.19 3.30 -3.83
CA PRO A 79 -12.42 2.20 -3.26
C PRO A 79 -10.92 2.36 -3.56
N VAL A 80 -10.08 1.98 -2.58
CA VAL A 80 -8.62 2.08 -2.67
C VAL A 80 -7.96 0.75 -2.36
N ILE A 81 -6.96 0.39 -3.14
CA ILE A 81 -5.99 -0.68 -2.83
C ILE A 81 -4.63 -0.03 -2.60
N LEU A 82 -4.01 -0.36 -1.46
CA LEU A 82 -2.67 0.11 -1.12
C LEU A 82 -1.62 -0.80 -1.76
N VAL A 83 -0.55 -0.20 -2.32
CA VAL A 83 0.55 -0.93 -2.94
C VAL A 83 1.85 -0.44 -2.33
N ALA A 84 2.28 -1.10 -1.26
CA ALA A 84 3.43 -0.68 -0.47
C ALA A 84 4.66 -1.55 -0.69
N HIS A 85 5.85 -0.95 -0.57
CA HIS A 85 7.13 -1.64 -0.66
C HIS A 85 8.08 -1.19 0.47
N SER A 86 8.83 -2.15 1.01
CA SER A 86 9.91 -1.83 1.97
C SER A 86 9.40 -1.08 3.22
N ALA A 87 10.01 0.04 3.57
CA ALA A 87 9.55 0.93 4.64
C ALA A 87 8.13 1.47 4.40
N GLY A 88 7.65 1.53 3.15
CA GLY A 88 6.27 1.89 2.84
C GLY A 88 5.25 0.94 3.47
N VAL A 89 5.61 -0.33 3.67
CA VAL A 89 4.77 -1.29 4.39
C VAL A 89 4.65 -0.91 5.87
N MET A 90 5.76 -0.48 6.50
CA MET A 90 5.75 0.00 7.87
C MET A 90 4.89 1.27 8.02
N MET A 91 4.95 2.17 7.03
CA MET A 91 4.08 3.36 6.98
C MET A 91 2.60 2.97 6.97
N VAL A 92 2.22 1.93 6.19
CA VAL A 92 0.84 1.41 6.16
C VAL A 92 0.43 0.86 7.52
N ALA A 93 1.31 0.09 8.19
CA ALA A 93 1.01 -0.44 9.52
C ALA A 93 0.80 0.68 10.56
N HIS A 94 1.65 1.70 10.57
CA HIS A 94 1.49 2.86 11.45
C HIS A 94 0.25 3.68 11.09
N TRP A 95 -0.03 3.90 9.80
CA TRP A 95 -1.24 4.59 9.34
C TRP A 95 -2.51 3.89 9.83
N ALA A 96 -2.58 2.57 9.72
CA ALA A 96 -3.73 1.77 10.13
C ALA A 96 -4.04 1.82 11.64
N GLN A 97 -3.06 2.23 12.47
CA GLN A 97 -3.25 2.45 13.91
C GLN A 97 -3.80 3.85 14.23
N GLN A 98 -3.56 4.83 13.39
CA GLN A 98 -3.81 6.24 13.67
C GLN A 98 -5.01 6.79 12.91
N HIS A 99 -5.32 6.20 11.75
CA HIS A 99 -6.37 6.66 10.85
C HIS A 99 -7.37 5.55 10.54
N SER A 100 -8.54 5.94 10.07
CA SER A 100 -9.60 5.02 9.67
C SER A 100 -10.16 5.40 8.31
N ARG A 101 -10.10 4.47 7.37
CA ARG A 101 -10.74 4.54 6.06
C ARG A 101 -11.03 3.13 5.57
N VAL A 102 -12.10 2.95 4.82
CA VAL A 102 -12.35 1.69 4.11
C VAL A 102 -11.31 1.53 3.00
N ILE A 103 -10.43 0.55 3.19
CA ILE A 103 -9.44 0.10 2.21
C ILE A 103 -9.89 -1.25 1.68
N LYS A 104 -9.93 -1.42 0.37
CA LYS A 104 -10.37 -2.66 -0.28
C LYS A 104 -9.37 -3.78 -0.09
N GLY A 105 -8.09 -3.46 -0.07
CA GLY A 105 -7.00 -4.39 0.21
C GLY A 105 -5.62 -3.75 0.16
N ALA A 106 -4.58 -4.50 0.54
CA ALA A 106 -3.21 -4.04 0.49
C ALA A 106 -2.24 -5.11 -0.01
N LEU A 107 -1.38 -4.74 -0.96
CA LEU A 107 -0.19 -5.51 -1.35
C LEU A 107 1.02 -4.94 -0.61
N LEU A 108 1.59 -5.76 0.27
CA LEU A 108 2.68 -5.41 1.18
C LEU A 108 3.94 -6.17 0.75
N ALA A 109 4.77 -5.55 -0.11
CA ALA A 109 5.90 -6.22 -0.73
C ALA A 109 7.20 -5.97 0.05
N THR A 110 7.90 -7.05 0.38
CA THR A 110 9.21 -7.07 1.03
C THR A 110 9.34 -6.02 2.14
N PRO A 111 8.57 -6.14 3.25
CA PRO A 111 8.66 -5.21 4.37
C PRO A 111 10.09 -5.10 4.91
N ALA A 112 10.56 -3.90 5.21
CA ALA A 112 11.85 -3.72 5.89
C ALA A 112 11.67 -3.87 7.41
N ASP A 113 12.39 -4.80 8.05
CA ASP A 113 12.32 -5.00 9.50
C ASP A 113 13.09 -3.90 10.24
N VAL A 114 12.43 -2.76 10.47
CA VAL A 114 13.03 -1.58 11.12
C VAL A 114 13.45 -1.81 12.58
N GLU A 115 13.05 -2.94 13.18
CA GLU A 115 13.51 -3.37 14.51
C GLU A 115 14.84 -4.13 14.47
N SER A 116 15.33 -4.49 13.28
CA SER A 116 16.61 -5.16 13.07
C SER A 116 17.65 -4.20 12.49
N ALA A 117 18.94 -4.48 12.75
CA ALA A 117 20.03 -3.71 12.17
C ALA A 117 20.09 -3.91 10.65
N PHE A 118 20.11 -2.83 9.91
CA PHE A 118 20.26 -2.83 8.45
C PHE A 118 21.73 -2.87 8.02
N PRO A 119 22.01 -3.30 6.78
CA PRO A 119 23.33 -3.17 6.17
C PRO A 119 23.80 -1.70 6.08
N ALA A 120 25.09 -1.49 5.89
CA ALA A 120 25.67 -0.16 5.69
C ALA A 120 24.96 0.62 4.56
N GLY A 121 24.74 1.92 4.76
CA GLY A 121 24.02 2.78 3.82
C GLY A 121 22.52 2.94 4.08
N TYR A 122 21.99 2.27 5.11
CA TYR A 122 20.64 2.47 5.63
C TYR A 122 20.67 3.16 7.00
N PRO A 123 19.56 3.79 7.43
CA PRO A 123 19.47 4.36 8.78
C PRO A 123 19.68 3.28 9.86
N GLY A 124 20.42 3.61 10.91
CA GLY A 124 20.56 2.73 12.08
C GLY A 124 19.27 2.67 12.90
N THR A 125 19.13 1.61 13.72
CA THR A 125 17.95 1.38 14.56
C THR A 125 17.66 2.55 15.49
N GLU A 126 18.68 3.13 16.14
CA GLU A 126 18.52 4.31 17.01
C GLU A 126 17.97 5.53 16.28
N VAL A 127 18.39 5.73 15.02
CA VAL A 127 17.87 6.81 14.18
C VAL A 127 16.43 6.57 13.80
N LEU A 128 16.08 5.32 13.48
CA LEU A 128 14.69 4.93 13.17
C LEU A 128 13.79 5.09 14.40
N GLU A 129 14.26 4.66 15.57
CA GLU A 129 13.53 4.83 16.84
C GLU A 129 13.28 6.31 17.14
N ALA A 130 14.31 7.15 17.05
CA ALA A 130 14.18 8.60 17.26
C ALA A 130 13.25 9.30 16.28
N ASN A 131 12.97 8.69 15.12
CA ASN A 131 12.06 9.17 14.08
C ASN A 131 10.67 8.48 14.10
N GLY A 132 10.35 7.70 15.15
CA GLY A 132 9.03 7.16 15.40
C GLY A 132 8.67 5.89 14.60
N TRP A 133 9.68 5.15 14.10
CA TRP A 133 9.44 3.90 13.36
C TRP A 133 9.23 2.69 14.27
N LEU A 134 9.65 2.78 15.53
CA LEU A 134 9.56 1.73 16.53
C LEU A 134 8.62 2.13 17.68
N PRO A 135 7.92 1.16 18.28
CA PRO A 135 7.82 -0.24 17.84
C PRO A 135 6.96 -0.39 16.58
N ILE A 136 7.18 -1.46 15.81
CA ILE A 136 6.29 -1.80 14.69
C ILE A 136 4.90 -2.18 15.25
N PRO A 137 3.79 -1.59 14.75
CA PRO A 137 2.45 -2.01 15.14
C PRO A 137 2.19 -3.49 14.82
N ARG A 138 1.62 -4.23 15.78
CA ARG A 138 1.40 -5.70 15.69
C ARG A 138 -0.08 -6.08 15.62
N GLN A 139 -0.98 -5.12 15.65
CA GLN A 139 -2.41 -5.39 15.58
C GLN A 139 -2.81 -5.82 14.16
N PRO A 140 -3.85 -6.66 14.02
CA PRO A 140 -4.41 -7.00 12.73
C PRO A 140 -4.74 -5.77 11.90
N LEU A 141 -4.40 -5.80 10.61
CA LEU A 141 -4.78 -4.75 9.69
C LEU A 141 -6.30 -4.79 9.46
N PRO A 142 -6.98 -3.63 9.41
CA PRO A 142 -8.43 -3.58 9.28
C PRO A 142 -8.93 -3.81 7.83
N PHE A 143 -8.11 -4.43 6.99
CA PHE A 143 -8.42 -4.74 5.59
C PHE A 143 -7.67 -5.99 5.13
N PRO A 144 -8.17 -6.71 4.11
CA PRO A 144 -7.47 -7.84 3.50
C PRO A 144 -6.09 -7.41 2.98
N SER A 145 -5.08 -8.23 3.21
CA SER A 145 -3.72 -7.92 2.77
C SER A 145 -2.93 -9.16 2.38
N ILE A 146 -2.02 -8.99 1.42
CA ILE A 146 -1.06 -9.98 0.99
C ILE A 146 0.34 -9.45 1.31
N LEU A 147 1.06 -10.16 2.19
CA LEU A 147 2.46 -9.87 2.50
C LEU A 147 3.35 -10.76 1.63
N ALA A 148 4.01 -10.16 0.66
CA ALA A 148 4.93 -10.85 -0.25
C ALA A 148 6.36 -10.79 0.31
N ALA A 149 6.90 -11.93 0.73
CA ALA A 149 8.16 -12.08 1.45
C ALA A 149 9.24 -12.73 0.58
N SER A 150 10.48 -12.28 0.73
CA SER A 150 11.66 -12.86 0.10
C SER A 150 12.52 -13.61 1.13
N ARG A 151 13.05 -14.78 0.74
CA ARG A 151 13.87 -15.62 1.62
C ARG A 151 15.30 -15.10 1.81
N ASN A 152 15.79 -14.27 0.91
CA ASN A 152 17.15 -13.70 0.92
C ASN A 152 17.15 -12.16 0.95
N ASP A 153 16.11 -11.54 1.51
CA ASP A 153 16.05 -10.09 1.68
C ASP A 153 17.09 -9.61 2.70
N PRO A 154 18.02 -8.70 2.34
CA PRO A 154 19.00 -8.19 3.28
C PRO A 154 18.42 -7.25 4.35
N LEU A 155 17.16 -6.80 4.21
CA LEU A 155 16.51 -5.86 5.13
C LEU A 155 15.49 -6.53 6.07
N ALA A 156 15.22 -7.84 5.90
CA ALA A 156 14.33 -8.57 6.80
C ALA A 156 14.56 -10.07 6.67
N ARG A 157 14.67 -10.76 7.80
CA ARG A 157 14.67 -12.22 7.79
C ARG A 157 13.28 -12.76 7.52
N PHE A 158 13.20 -13.88 6.79
CA PHE A 158 11.93 -14.46 6.36
C PHE A 158 11.01 -14.77 7.55
N GLU A 159 11.56 -15.33 8.65
CA GLU A 159 10.83 -15.66 9.87
C GLU A 159 10.21 -14.43 10.55
N ARG A 160 10.83 -13.24 10.40
CA ARG A 160 10.26 -11.99 10.87
C ARG A 160 9.07 -11.57 10.03
N LEU A 161 9.13 -11.82 8.72
CA LEU A 161 8.01 -11.53 7.82
C LEU A 161 6.84 -12.51 8.02
N GLU A 162 7.11 -13.78 8.34
CA GLU A 162 6.09 -14.73 8.77
C GLU A 162 5.38 -14.25 10.04
N GLN A 163 6.15 -13.76 11.03
CA GLN A 163 5.58 -13.21 12.26
C GLN A 163 4.72 -11.98 11.98
N LEU A 164 5.20 -11.04 11.16
CA LEU A 164 4.43 -9.84 10.77
C LEU A 164 3.15 -10.21 10.01
N ALA A 165 3.22 -11.17 9.09
CA ALA A 165 2.03 -11.64 8.37
C ALA A 165 0.99 -12.23 9.33
N SER A 166 1.43 -12.99 10.34
CA SER A 166 0.56 -13.54 11.38
C SER A 166 -0.06 -12.44 12.25
N ASP A 167 0.75 -11.47 12.73
CA ASP A 167 0.29 -10.36 13.56
C ASP A 167 -0.74 -9.49 12.84
N TRP A 168 -0.50 -9.22 11.55
CA TRP A 168 -1.37 -8.38 10.72
C TRP A 168 -2.55 -9.12 10.10
N HIS A 169 -2.65 -10.43 10.28
CA HIS A 169 -3.63 -11.31 9.60
C HIS A 169 -3.54 -11.21 8.08
N SER A 170 -2.33 -11.01 7.55
CA SER A 170 -2.06 -10.96 6.11
C SER A 170 -1.86 -12.36 5.54
N GLU A 171 -2.31 -12.59 4.30
CA GLU A 171 -1.90 -13.76 3.53
C GLU A 171 -0.40 -13.69 3.23
N LEU A 172 0.37 -14.68 3.69
CA LEU A 172 1.81 -14.73 3.40
C LEU A 172 2.05 -15.36 2.02
N LEU A 173 2.72 -14.61 1.15
CA LEU A 173 3.20 -15.09 -0.14
C LEU A 173 4.72 -15.21 -0.13
N ASP A 174 5.23 -16.42 -0.23
CA ASP A 174 6.66 -16.71 -0.39
C ASP A 174 7.10 -16.48 -1.84
N LEU A 175 7.97 -15.51 -2.06
CA LEU A 175 8.51 -15.18 -3.38
C LEU A 175 9.78 -15.98 -3.73
N GLY A 176 10.29 -16.82 -2.81
CA GLY A 176 11.62 -17.40 -2.93
C GLY A 176 12.73 -16.37 -2.72
N GLU A 177 13.82 -16.50 -3.48
CA GLU A 177 15.02 -15.67 -3.35
C GLU A 177 14.99 -14.51 -4.36
N VAL A 178 14.25 -13.45 -4.05
CA VAL A 178 14.11 -12.26 -4.90
C VAL A 178 14.84 -11.02 -4.36
N GLY A 179 15.70 -11.20 -3.34
CA GLY A 179 16.36 -10.08 -2.67
C GLY A 179 15.33 -9.14 -2.06
N HIS A 180 15.57 -7.83 -2.14
CA HIS A 180 14.63 -6.81 -1.68
C HIS A 180 13.64 -6.36 -2.76
N LEU A 181 13.41 -7.18 -3.78
CA LEU A 181 12.49 -6.90 -4.90
C LEU A 181 12.68 -5.49 -5.48
N ASN A 182 13.92 -5.07 -5.67
CA ASN A 182 14.29 -3.74 -6.15
C ASN A 182 15.33 -3.83 -7.29
N PRO A 183 15.66 -2.72 -7.97
CA PRO A 183 16.66 -2.73 -9.04
C PRO A 183 18.03 -3.22 -8.60
N ALA A 184 18.45 -2.98 -7.35
CA ALA A 184 19.73 -3.48 -6.81
C ALA A 184 19.75 -5.01 -6.68
N SER A 185 18.59 -5.63 -6.54
CA SER A 185 18.39 -7.09 -6.53
C SER A 185 18.12 -7.67 -7.93
N GLY A 186 18.27 -6.87 -8.98
CA GLY A 186 18.02 -7.27 -10.37
C GLY A 186 16.54 -7.22 -10.80
N PHE A 187 15.65 -6.63 -9.99
CA PHE A 187 14.22 -6.55 -10.31
C PHE A 187 13.83 -5.19 -10.89
N GLY A 188 13.26 -5.23 -12.12
CA GLY A 188 12.51 -4.13 -12.71
C GLY A 188 11.02 -4.47 -12.71
N GLU A 189 10.49 -5.02 -13.81
CA GLU A 189 9.08 -5.42 -13.84
C GLU A 189 8.77 -6.59 -12.90
N TRP A 190 7.62 -6.50 -12.22
CA TRP A 190 7.08 -7.57 -11.40
C TRP A 190 5.64 -7.92 -11.85
N PRO A 191 5.49 -8.78 -12.89
CA PRO A 191 4.17 -9.09 -13.46
C PRO A 191 3.18 -9.71 -12.47
N LEU A 192 3.68 -10.47 -11.48
CA LEU A 192 2.85 -11.08 -10.43
C LEU A 192 2.05 -10.03 -9.64
N ALA A 193 2.60 -8.83 -9.45
CA ALA A 193 1.88 -7.74 -8.77
C ALA A 193 0.49 -7.49 -9.36
N LYS A 194 0.34 -7.51 -10.69
CA LYS A 194 -0.97 -7.34 -11.34
C LYS A 194 -1.96 -8.46 -11.03
N VAL A 195 -1.48 -9.68 -10.84
CA VAL A 195 -2.32 -10.83 -10.47
C VAL A 195 -2.82 -10.65 -9.04
N LEU A 196 -1.93 -10.30 -8.12
CA LEU A 196 -2.25 -10.07 -6.71
C LEU A 196 -3.22 -8.88 -6.53
N LEU A 197 -3.01 -7.80 -7.29
CA LEU A 197 -3.93 -6.65 -7.25
C LEU A 197 -5.33 -7.01 -7.76
N ARG A 198 -5.45 -7.89 -8.77
CA ARG A 198 -6.76 -8.39 -9.21
C ARG A 198 -7.44 -9.26 -8.16
N GLN A 199 -6.67 -10.07 -7.42
CA GLN A 199 -7.19 -10.87 -6.30
C GLN A 199 -7.74 -9.96 -5.20
N LEU A 200 -7.06 -8.86 -4.87
CA LEU A 200 -7.50 -7.88 -3.88
C LEU A 200 -8.67 -7.01 -4.37
N ASP A 201 -8.85 -6.89 -5.69
CA ASP A 201 -9.90 -6.08 -6.30
C ASP A 201 -11.19 -6.88 -6.59
N SER A 202 -11.19 -8.17 -6.33
CA SER A 202 -12.34 -9.07 -6.55
C SER A 202 -13.50 -8.88 -5.57
#